data_3f2ed0427bbc80f31fcf21ea4db83bb4
#
_entry.id   3f2ed0427bbc80f31fcf21ea4db83bb4
#
_cell.length_a   1.000
_cell.length_b   1.000
_cell.length_c   1.000
_cell.angle_alpha   90.00
_cell.angle_beta   90.00
_cell.angle_gamma   90.00
#
_symmetry.space_group_name_H-M   'P 1'
#
loop_
_entity.id
_entity.type
_entity.pdbx_description
1 polymer ?
#
loop_
_entity_poly.entity_id
_entity_poly.type
_entity_poly.pdbx_seq_one_letter_code
_entity_poly.pdbx_strand_id
1 'polypeptide(L)'
;MIAEKRFVFVLSVLCVLCGSIFFVSAQPPGPVIVVETSKGTFEFETYPSEAPKTVAHIVELVKQGFYDGQRVHRALPGFLVQWGDPKSRDLSREADWGRGADASSGHPIGVSEIRRKRLHTRGAVAMAHQGNPALADSQIYVTLANRPDLNNRYTVFGNIIAGDDVPSRLERGDLIRKVYVKE
;
A
#
# COMPACT_ATOMS: atom_id res chain seq x y z
N MET A 1 7.41 89.52 -7.45
CA MET A 1 7.36 88.56 -6.29
C MET A 1 6.75 87.25 -6.81
N ILE A 2 7.58 86.31 -7.12
CA ILE A 2 7.18 85.06 -7.76
C ILE A 2 7.33 83.98 -6.69
N ALA A 3 6.19 83.35 -6.33
CA ALA A 3 6.15 82.27 -5.35
C ALA A 3 6.41 80.93 -6.05
N GLU A 4 7.51 80.27 -5.75
CA GLU A 4 7.82 78.93 -6.22
C GLU A 4 7.01 77.90 -5.46
N LYS A 5 6.18 77.13 -6.19
CA LYS A 5 5.51 75.94 -5.69
C LYS A 5 6.46 74.77 -5.81
N ARG A 6 6.97 74.25 -4.71
CA ARG A 6 7.68 72.97 -4.66
C ARG A 6 6.71 71.82 -4.74
N PHE A 7 6.80 71.09 -5.87
CA PHE A 7 6.08 69.84 -6.09
C PHE A 7 6.82 68.68 -5.40
N VAL A 8 6.26 68.15 -4.33
CA VAL A 8 6.81 66.96 -3.69
C VAL A 8 6.25 65.73 -4.42
N PHE A 9 7.12 65.03 -5.14
CA PHE A 9 6.80 63.73 -5.74
C PHE A 9 6.88 62.65 -4.63
N VAL A 10 5.75 62.14 -4.21
CA VAL A 10 5.68 60.95 -3.33
C VAL A 10 5.75 59.72 -4.25
N LEU A 11 6.92 59.08 -4.24
CA LEU A 11 7.15 57.83 -4.98
C LEU A 11 6.56 56.67 -4.15
N SER A 12 5.35 56.27 -4.48
CA SER A 12 4.73 55.07 -3.89
C SER A 12 5.41 53.82 -4.44
N VAL A 13 6.31 53.23 -3.65
CA VAL A 13 6.84 51.87 -3.94
C VAL A 13 5.79 50.86 -3.61
N LEU A 14 5.09 50.37 -4.63
CA LEU A 14 4.17 49.22 -4.53
C LEU A 14 4.99 47.93 -4.48
N CYS A 15 5.28 47.45 -3.28
CA CYS A 15 5.84 46.11 -3.10
C CYS A 15 4.79 45.05 -3.48
N VAL A 16 4.86 44.56 -4.71
CA VAL A 16 4.12 43.35 -5.14
C VAL A 16 4.79 42.16 -4.48
N LEU A 17 4.28 41.75 -3.34
CA LEU A 17 4.57 40.45 -2.75
C LEU A 17 3.97 39.37 -3.64
N CYS A 18 4.76 38.89 -4.60
CA CYS A 18 4.43 37.72 -5.41
C CYS A 18 4.50 36.50 -4.47
N GLY A 19 3.40 36.25 -3.75
CA GLY A 19 3.21 35.05 -2.94
C GLY A 19 3.08 33.87 -3.90
N SER A 20 4.16 33.13 -4.10
CA SER A 20 4.12 31.83 -4.77
C SER A 20 3.23 30.90 -3.96
N ILE A 21 1.96 30.79 -4.37
CA ILE A 21 1.04 29.78 -3.83
C ILE A 21 1.55 28.46 -4.37
N PHE A 22 2.32 27.73 -3.56
CA PHE A 22 2.63 26.33 -3.84
C PHE A 22 1.32 25.55 -3.69
N PHE A 23 0.67 25.26 -4.81
CA PHE A 23 -0.35 24.24 -4.88
C PHE A 23 0.34 22.91 -4.57
N VAL A 24 0.23 22.47 -3.31
CA VAL A 24 0.51 21.07 -2.98
C VAL A 24 -0.59 20.29 -3.70
N SER A 25 -0.28 19.80 -4.89
CA SER A 25 -1.15 18.87 -5.62
C SER A 25 -1.25 17.63 -4.77
N ALA A 26 -2.36 17.46 -4.06
CA ALA A 26 -2.71 16.18 -3.46
C ALA A 26 -2.79 15.17 -4.62
N GLN A 27 -1.91 14.18 -4.61
CA GLN A 27 -1.97 13.12 -5.62
C GLN A 27 -3.32 12.41 -5.49
N PRO A 28 -3.95 12.04 -6.61
CA PRO A 28 -5.22 11.32 -6.55
C PRO A 28 -5.03 10.03 -5.72
N PRO A 29 -6.02 9.69 -4.89
CA PRO A 29 -5.98 8.44 -4.14
C PRO A 29 -5.80 7.27 -5.10
N GLY A 30 -5.00 6.29 -4.70
CA GLY A 30 -4.81 5.08 -5.47
C GLY A 30 -6.06 4.18 -5.45
N PRO A 31 -6.10 3.15 -6.29
CA PRO A 31 -7.15 2.15 -6.23
C PRO A 31 -7.33 1.61 -4.81
N VAL A 32 -8.58 1.49 -4.38
CA VAL A 32 -8.95 0.84 -3.13
C VAL A 32 -9.24 -0.62 -3.43
N ILE A 33 -8.65 -1.52 -2.65
CA ILE A 33 -8.86 -2.96 -2.77
C ILE A 33 -9.70 -3.44 -1.59
N VAL A 34 -10.76 -4.17 -1.89
CA VAL A 34 -11.67 -4.80 -0.92
C VAL A 34 -11.30 -6.27 -0.81
N VAL A 35 -11.18 -6.76 0.43
CA VAL A 35 -10.87 -8.16 0.75
C VAL A 35 -11.99 -8.74 1.59
N GLU A 36 -12.79 -9.63 1.00
CA GLU A 36 -13.83 -10.38 1.69
C GLU A 36 -13.25 -11.68 2.23
N THR A 37 -13.41 -11.91 3.52
CA THR A 37 -12.87 -13.09 4.20
C THR A 37 -13.93 -13.89 4.94
N SER A 38 -13.57 -15.03 5.50
CA SER A 38 -14.42 -15.81 6.42
C SER A 38 -14.74 -15.08 7.73
N LYS A 39 -13.95 -14.07 8.11
CA LYS A 39 -14.09 -13.32 9.37
C LYS A 39 -14.62 -11.88 9.18
N GLY A 40 -14.94 -11.48 7.97
CA GLY A 40 -15.43 -10.14 7.63
C GLY A 40 -14.70 -9.53 6.43
N THR A 41 -14.99 -8.28 6.16
CA THR A 41 -14.44 -7.53 5.03
C THR A 41 -13.56 -6.39 5.54
N PHE A 42 -12.43 -6.15 4.89
CA PHE A 42 -11.61 -4.97 5.10
C PHE A 42 -11.20 -4.35 3.77
N GLU A 43 -10.86 -3.07 3.81
CA GLU A 43 -10.45 -2.32 2.64
C GLU A 43 -9.08 -1.68 2.88
N PHE A 44 -8.27 -1.61 1.84
CA PHE A 44 -7.03 -0.85 1.89
C PHE A 44 -6.85 0.02 0.66
N GLU A 45 -6.34 1.24 0.89
CA GLU A 45 -5.87 2.12 -0.17
C GLU A 45 -4.50 1.69 -0.67
N THR A 46 -4.19 2.01 -1.93
CA THR A 46 -2.88 1.74 -2.52
C THR A 46 -2.11 3.03 -2.80
N TYR A 47 -0.78 2.93 -2.94
CA TYR A 47 0.12 4.06 -3.14
C TYR A 47 0.81 4.02 -4.52
N PRO A 48 0.08 4.23 -5.65
CA PRO A 48 0.63 4.09 -6.99
C PRO A 48 1.73 5.10 -7.32
N SER A 49 1.75 6.26 -6.66
CA SER A 49 2.81 7.24 -6.82
C SER A 49 4.16 6.84 -6.19
N GLU A 50 4.14 5.88 -5.28
CA GLU A 50 5.32 5.46 -4.52
C GLU A 50 5.77 4.05 -4.86
N ALA A 51 4.83 3.20 -5.24
CA ALA A 51 5.04 1.81 -5.65
C ALA A 51 4.24 1.49 -6.93
N PRO A 52 4.48 2.21 -8.04
CA PRO A 52 3.65 2.09 -9.24
C PRO A 52 3.62 0.69 -9.84
N LYS A 53 4.75 0.00 -9.91
CA LYS A 53 4.81 -1.35 -10.48
C LYS A 53 4.18 -2.39 -9.56
N THR A 54 4.41 -2.27 -8.25
CA THR A 54 3.78 -3.13 -7.25
C THR A 54 2.26 -2.99 -7.29
N VAL A 55 1.75 -1.74 -7.27
CA VAL A 55 0.30 -1.49 -7.32
C VAL A 55 -0.30 -1.99 -8.62
N ALA A 56 0.32 -1.72 -9.78
CA ALA A 56 -0.16 -2.20 -11.07
C ALA A 56 -0.24 -3.73 -11.11
N HIS A 57 0.81 -4.42 -10.66
CA HIS A 57 0.88 -5.87 -10.60
C HIS A 57 -0.22 -6.47 -9.69
N ILE A 58 -0.37 -5.94 -8.47
CA ILE A 58 -1.40 -6.43 -7.54
C ILE A 58 -2.81 -6.16 -8.07
N VAL A 59 -3.08 -4.99 -8.65
CA VAL A 59 -4.38 -4.66 -9.25
C VAL A 59 -4.69 -5.59 -10.42
N GLU A 60 -3.72 -5.95 -11.23
CA GLU A 60 -3.90 -6.93 -12.31
C GLU A 60 -4.27 -8.29 -11.76
N LEU A 61 -3.54 -8.83 -10.79
CA LEU A 61 -3.87 -10.10 -10.12
C LEU A 61 -5.26 -10.08 -9.48
N VAL A 62 -5.64 -8.96 -8.85
CA VAL A 62 -6.98 -8.78 -8.29
C VAL A 62 -8.05 -8.85 -9.37
N LYS A 63 -7.88 -8.15 -10.50
CA LYS A 63 -8.83 -8.17 -11.63
C LYS A 63 -8.96 -9.56 -12.27
N GLN A 64 -7.92 -10.37 -12.22
CA GLN A 64 -7.91 -11.76 -12.69
C GLN A 64 -8.55 -12.74 -11.69
N GLY A 65 -8.98 -12.29 -10.51
CA GLY A 65 -9.49 -13.15 -9.44
C GLY A 65 -8.43 -14.06 -8.83
N PHE A 66 -7.14 -13.69 -8.97
CA PHE A 66 -6.01 -14.52 -8.52
C PHE A 66 -6.09 -14.87 -7.03
N TYR A 67 -6.63 -13.97 -6.20
CA TYR A 67 -6.70 -14.16 -4.75
C TYR A 67 -7.94 -14.94 -4.29
N ASP A 68 -8.95 -15.07 -5.14
CA ASP A 68 -10.22 -15.66 -4.78
C ASP A 68 -10.07 -17.15 -4.41
N GLY A 69 -10.66 -17.54 -3.30
CA GLY A 69 -10.61 -18.90 -2.77
C GLY A 69 -9.27 -19.30 -2.12
N GLN A 70 -8.29 -18.41 -2.08
CA GLN A 70 -7.06 -18.66 -1.34
C GLN A 70 -7.29 -18.59 0.18
N ARG A 71 -6.30 -19.00 0.95
CA ARG A 71 -6.34 -18.95 2.41
C ARG A 71 -5.18 -18.16 2.98
N VAL A 72 -5.40 -17.64 4.17
CA VAL A 72 -4.34 -17.13 5.02
C VAL A 72 -3.39 -18.29 5.31
N HIS A 73 -2.15 -18.19 4.85
CA HIS A 73 -1.16 -19.23 5.07
C HIS A 73 -0.24 -18.93 6.27
N ARG A 74 -0.23 -17.69 6.75
CA ARG A 74 0.53 -17.28 7.93
C ARG A 74 -0.24 -16.22 8.70
N ALA A 75 -0.50 -16.49 9.99
CA ALA A 75 -1.10 -15.56 10.93
C ALA A 75 -0.30 -15.60 12.22
N LEU A 76 0.26 -14.47 12.61
CA LEU A 76 1.04 -14.32 13.84
C LEU A 76 0.42 -13.18 14.65
N PRO A 77 -0.32 -13.49 15.73
CA PRO A 77 -1.00 -12.49 16.54
C PRO A 77 -0.07 -11.36 16.99
N GLY A 78 -0.52 -10.11 16.86
CA GLY A 78 0.27 -8.92 17.19
C GLY A 78 1.45 -8.65 16.25
N PHE A 79 1.61 -9.45 15.20
CA PHE A 79 2.67 -9.26 14.21
C PHE A 79 2.13 -8.98 12.81
N LEU A 80 1.68 -10.01 12.11
CA LEU A 80 1.15 -9.89 10.76
C LEU A 80 0.19 -11.03 10.40
N VAL A 81 -0.61 -10.80 9.36
CA VAL A 81 -1.36 -11.81 8.61
C VAL A 81 -0.94 -11.76 7.15
N GLN A 82 -0.75 -12.93 6.50
CA GLN A 82 -0.19 -13.06 5.16
C GLN A 82 -0.98 -14.07 4.33
N TRP A 83 -1.25 -13.72 3.07
CA TRP A 83 -1.92 -14.53 2.05
C TRP A 83 -1.29 -14.28 0.67
N GLY A 84 -1.82 -14.88 -0.40
CA GLY A 84 -1.36 -14.67 -1.77
C GLY A 84 -0.60 -15.85 -2.36
N ASP A 85 -0.63 -17.02 -1.71
CA ASP A 85 -0.10 -18.27 -2.26
C ASP A 85 -1.25 -19.10 -2.85
N PRO A 86 -1.30 -19.33 -4.18
CA PRO A 86 -2.36 -20.11 -4.82
C PRO A 86 -2.43 -21.57 -4.37
N LYS A 87 -1.33 -22.13 -3.82
CA LYS A 87 -1.33 -23.48 -3.22
C LYS A 87 -2.28 -23.56 -2.03
N SER A 88 -2.59 -22.44 -1.38
CA SER A 88 -3.47 -22.39 -0.21
C SER A 88 -4.94 -22.68 -0.51
N ARG A 89 -5.33 -22.81 -1.80
CA ARG A 89 -6.65 -23.31 -2.17
C ARG A 89 -6.80 -24.82 -1.90
N ASP A 90 -5.70 -25.54 -1.94
CA ASP A 90 -5.67 -27.00 -1.73
C ASP A 90 -5.26 -27.31 -0.29
N LEU A 91 -6.22 -27.82 0.49
CA LEU A 91 -6.01 -28.19 1.89
C LEU A 91 -5.03 -29.36 2.05
N SER A 92 -4.95 -30.27 1.04
CA SER A 92 -4.00 -31.38 1.07
C SER A 92 -2.53 -30.92 1.00
N ARG A 93 -2.30 -29.68 0.54
CA ARG A 93 -0.99 -29.05 0.39
C ARG A 93 -0.65 -28.05 1.49
N GLU A 94 -1.34 -28.13 2.62
CA GLU A 94 -1.14 -27.15 3.71
C GLU A 94 0.31 -27.02 4.19
N ALA A 95 1.07 -28.10 4.16
CA ALA A 95 2.50 -28.08 4.50
C ALA A 95 3.37 -27.23 3.56
N ASP A 96 2.89 -26.97 2.33
CA ASP A 96 3.60 -26.20 1.30
C ASP A 96 3.19 -24.72 1.27
N TRP A 97 2.15 -24.35 2.00
CA TRP A 97 1.62 -22.99 1.96
C TRP A 97 2.64 -21.94 2.39
N GLY A 98 2.73 -20.87 1.63
CA GLY A 98 3.63 -19.75 1.84
C GLY A 98 5.07 -19.99 1.37
N ARG A 99 5.39 -21.19 0.89
CA ARG A 99 6.71 -21.47 0.33
C ARG A 99 6.81 -20.96 -1.10
N GLY A 100 7.95 -20.35 -1.45
CA GLY A 100 8.19 -19.82 -2.80
C GLY A 100 7.48 -18.48 -3.04
N ALA A 101 7.62 -17.53 -2.11
CA ALA A 101 7.01 -16.20 -2.21
C ALA A 101 7.40 -15.42 -3.47
N ASP A 102 8.57 -15.73 -4.03
CA ASP A 102 9.18 -14.99 -5.14
C ASP A 102 8.65 -15.41 -6.53
N ALA A 103 7.70 -16.33 -6.61
CA ALA A 103 7.19 -16.83 -7.91
C ALA A 103 5.79 -17.42 -7.79
N SER A 104 4.95 -16.93 -6.89
CA SER A 104 3.62 -17.52 -6.65
C SER A 104 2.64 -17.32 -7.80
N SER A 105 2.72 -16.20 -8.54
CA SER A 105 1.94 -15.99 -9.78
C SER A 105 2.72 -16.38 -11.04
N GLY A 106 4.01 -16.58 -10.93
CA GLY A 106 4.94 -16.83 -12.04
C GLY A 106 5.52 -15.56 -12.66
N HIS A 107 5.16 -14.38 -12.17
CA HIS A 107 5.57 -13.08 -12.72
C HIS A 107 5.99 -12.12 -11.60
N PRO A 108 7.25 -12.11 -11.18
CA PRO A 108 7.72 -11.19 -10.15
C PRO A 108 7.63 -9.73 -10.61
N ILE A 109 7.46 -8.82 -9.66
CA ILE A 109 7.34 -7.36 -9.90
C ILE A 109 8.56 -6.80 -10.64
N GLY A 110 9.74 -7.40 -10.46
CA GLY A 110 10.97 -7.07 -11.18
C GLY A 110 11.71 -5.83 -10.67
N VAL A 111 11.20 -5.14 -9.66
CA VAL A 111 11.84 -3.96 -9.05
C VAL A 111 11.61 -3.91 -7.55
N SER A 112 12.49 -3.18 -6.85
CA SER A 112 12.29 -2.81 -5.46
C SER A 112 11.72 -1.39 -5.38
N GLU A 113 10.54 -1.25 -4.74
CA GLU A 113 9.88 0.05 -4.53
C GLU A 113 9.80 0.41 -3.04
N ILE A 114 10.82 0.05 -2.28
CA ILE A 114 10.94 0.39 -0.87
C ILE A 114 11.11 1.91 -0.71
N ARG A 115 10.26 2.53 0.14
CA ARG A 115 10.31 3.96 0.45
C ARG A 115 10.56 4.18 1.94
N ARG A 116 11.61 4.93 2.29
CA ARG A 116 11.99 5.21 3.69
C ARG A 116 10.88 5.89 4.50
N LYS A 117 10.03 6.68 3.86
CA LYS A 117 8.89 7.37 4.50
C LYS A 117 7.69 6.45 4.76
N ARG A 118 7.63 5.27 4.13
CA ARG A 118 6.57 4.28 4.33
C ARG A 118 6.98 3.28 5.38
N LEU A 119 6.44 3.49 6.58
CA LEU A 119 6.75 2.68 7.75
C LEU A 119 5.74 1.54 7.88
N HIS A 120 6.16 0.46 8.51
CA HIS A 120 5.29 -0.64 8.89
C HIS A 120 4.53 -0.28 10.19
N THR A 121 3.63 0.68 10.09
CA THR A 121 2.66 0.96 11.15
C THR A 121 1.57 -0.12 11.16
N ARG A 122 0.77 -0.20 12.23
CA ARG A 122 -0.40 -1.08 12.22
C ARG A 122 -1.28 -0.77 11.00
N GLY A 123 -1.71 -1.80 10.27
CA GLY A 123 -2.52 -1.69 9.07
C GLY A 123 -1.71 -1.48 7.78
N ALA A 124 -0.39 -1.36 7.83
CA ALA A 124 0.42 -1.27 6.62
C ALA A 124 0.31 -2.56 5.80
N VAL A 125 0.09 -2.40 4.48
CA VAL A 125 0.00 -3.50 3.50
C VAL A 125 1.29 -3.54 2.70
N ALA A 126 1.98 -4.68 2.72
CA ALA A 126 3.30 -4.81 2.12
C ALA A 126 3.52 -6.14 1.40
N MET A 127 4.52 -6.16 0.51
CA MET A 127 4.90 -7.34 -0.25
C MET A 127 5.82 -8.25 0.54
N ALA A 128 5.53 -9.55 0.53
CA ALA A 128 6.45 -10.56 1.04
C ALA A 128 7.46 -10.98 -0.05
N HIS A 129 8.70 -11.30 0.36
CA HIS A 129 9.75 -11.87 -0.49
C HIS A 129 10.76 -12.67 0.34
N GLN A 130 11.62 -13.46 -0.31
CA GLN A 130 12.63 -14.32 0.32
C GLN A 130 14.05 -13.71 0.25
N GLY A 131 14.18 -12.40 0.47
CA GLY A 131 15.49 -11.74 0.53
C GLY A 131 15.71 -10.71 -0.58
N ASN A 132 15.13 -10.88 -1.77
CA ASN A 132 15.22 -9.90 -2.86
C ASN A 132 13.87 -9.22 -3.10
N PRO A 133 13.69 -7.93 -2.77
CA PRO A 133 12.44 -7.22 -2.98
C PRO A 133 11.96 -7.17 -4.43
N ALA A 134 12.88 -7.25 -5.41
CA ALA A 134 12.52 -7.24 -6.83
C ALA A 134 11.85 -8.55 -7.28
N LEU A 135 12.03 -9.62 -6.51
CA LEU A 135 11.40 -10.92 -6.75
C LEU A 135 10.06 -11.09 -6.01
N ALA A 136 9.61 -10.07 -5.28
CA ALA A 136 8.25 -10.08 -4.72
C ALA A 136 7.23 -10.27 -5.85
N ASP A 137 6.17 -11.05 -5.56
CA ASP A 137 5.19 -11.42 -6.57
C ASP A 137 3.76 -11.20 -6.05
N SER A 138 3.07 -12.23 -5.57
CA SER A 138 1.66 -12.15 -5.18
C SER A 138 1.42 -12.18 -3.68
N GLN A 139 2.40 -12.58 -2.87
CA GLN A 139 2.18 -12.71 -1.43
C GLN A 139 2.21 -11.34 -0.72
N ILE A 140 1.08 -11.05 -0.06
CA ILE A 140 0.81 -9.79 0.64
C ILE A 140 0.69 -10.07 2.13
N TYR A 141 1.16 -9.15 2.96
CA TYR A 141 0.87 -9.16 4.39
C TYR A 141 0.36 -7.81 4.90
N VAL A 142 -0.43 -7.86 5.97
CA VAL A 142 -0.87 -6.71 6.77
C VAL A 142 -0.21 -6.79 8.13
N THR A 143 0.37 -5.69 8.59
CA THR A 143 0.93 -5.58 9.94
C THR A 143 -0.15 -5.34 10.97
N LEU A 144 -0.13 -6.09 12.06
CA LEU A 144 -1.11 -6.01 13.16
C LEU A 144 -0.66 -5.08 14.29
N ALA A 145 0.58 -4.62 14.24
CA ALA A 145 1.19 -3.66 15.15
C ALA A 145 2.28 -2.84 14.42
N ASN A 146 2.83 -1.83 15.08
CA ASN A 146 3.98 -1.11 14.55
C ASN A 146 5.21 -2.02 14.52
N ARG A 147 5.86 -2.15 13.36
CA ARG A 147 6.97 -3.07 13.11
C ARG A 147 8.18 -2.35 12.50
N PRO A 148 8.90 -1.55 13.29
CA PRO A 148 10.06 -0.82 12.80
C PRO A 148 11.20 -1.72 12.30
N ASP A 149 11.25 -2.97 12.77
CA ASP A 149 12.19 -4.01 12.30
C ASP A 149 11.98 -4.43 10.84
N LEU A 150 10.82 -4.17 10.24
CA LEU A 150 10.51 -4.41 8.83
C LEU A 150 10.77 -3.20 7.94
N ASN A 151 10.97 -2.01 8.52
CA ASN A 151 11.18 -0.79 7.76
C ASN A 151 12.42 -0.88 6.86
N ASN A 152 12.34 -0.30 5.67
CA ASN A 152 13.38 -0.32 4.64
C ASN A 152 13.80 -1.73 4.15
N ARG A 153 13.00 -2.75 4.45
CA ARG A 153 13.25 -4.14 4.01
C ARG A 153 12.18 -4.65 3.05
N TYR A 154 10.96 -4.13 3.13
CA TYR A 154 9.83 -4.57 2.34
C TYR A 154 9.11 -3.37 1.70
N THR A 155 8.52 -3.58 0.52
CA THR A 155 7.73 -2.56 -0.17
C THR A 155 6.37 -2.45 0.51
N VAL A 156 6.12 -1.35 1.24
CA VAL A 156 4.79 -0.95 1.70
C VAL A 156 4.10 -0.23 0.55
N PHE A 157 2.98 -0.77 0.07
CA PHE A 157 2.27 -0.25 -1.09
C PHE A 157 0.82 0.16 -0.80
N GLY A 158 0.36 0.03 0.45
CA GLY A 158 -0.98 0.40 0.87
C GLY A 158 -1.14 0.47 2.39
N ASN A 159 -2.35 0.84 2.82
CA ASN A 159 -2.75 0.85 4.23
C ASN A 159 -4.24 0.56 4.37
N ILE A 160 -4.63 -0.12 5.45
CA ILE A 160 -6.04 -0.36 5.79
C ILE A 160 -6.75 0.97 6.03
N ILE A 161 -7.94 1.12 5.44
CA ILE A 161 -8.80 2.29 5.57
C ILE A 161 -10.19 1.97 6.13
N ALA A 162 -10.60 0.69 6.11
CA ALA A 162 -11.85 0.22 6.69
C ALA A 162 -11.72 -1.23 7.15
N GLY A 163 -12.46 -1.63 8.19
CA GLY A 163 -12.45 -2.99 8.73
C GLY A 163 -11.11 -3.36 9.39
N ASP A 164 -10.46 -2.44 10.09
CA ASP A 164 -9.13 -2.55 10.66
C ASP A 164 -8.99 -3.62 11.76
N ASP A 165 -10.12 -4.08 12.30
CA ASP A 165 -10.18 -5.20 13.27
C ASP A 165 -10.16 -6.58 12.58
N VAL A 166 -10.59 -6.67 11.31
CA VAL A 166 -10.72 -7.96 10.60
C VAL A 166 -9.38 -8.67 10.45
N PRO A 167 -8.28 -8.02 9.97
CA PRO A 167 -6.99 -8.70 9.86
C PRO A 167 -6.49 -9.32 11.17
N SER A 168 -6.80 -8.70 12.31
CA SER A 168 -6.37 -9.22 13.63
C SER A 168 -7.12 -10.46 14.10
N ARG A 169 -8.28 -10.76 13.50
CA ARG A 169 -9.10 -11.95 13.76
C ARG A 169 -8.82 -13.11 12.81
N LEU A 170 -8.04 -12.87 11.76
CA LEU A 170 -7.69 -13.91 10.79
C LEU A 170 -6.67 -14.88 11.37
N GLU A 171 -6.92 -16.14 11.12
CA GLU A 171 -6.08 -17.27 11.51
C GLU A 171 -5.57 -18.01 10.27
N ARG A 172 -4.52 -18.82 10.43
CA ARG A 172 -4.07 -19.73 9.38
C ARG A 172 -5.22 -20.65 8.96
N GLY A 173 -5.49 -20.73 7.64
CA GLY A 173 -6.58 -21.52 7.08
C GLY A 173 -7.85 -20.72 6.80
N ASP A 174 -8.00 -19.50 7.34
CA ASP A 174 -9.15 -18.64 7.03
C ASP A 174 -9.22 -18.31 5.54
N LEU A 175 -10.44 -18.31 5.01
CA LEU A 175 -10.70 -18.17 3.58
C LEU A 175 -10.68 -16.70 3.15
N ILE A 176 -9.93 -16.39 2.12
CA ILE A 176 -10.08 -15.17 1.30
C ILE A 176 -11.14 -15.52 0.25
N ARG A 177 -12.36 -15.02 0.45
CA ARG A 177 -13.50 -15.35 -0.40
C ARG A 177 -13.41 -14.67 -1.75
N LYS A 178 -13.14 -13.37 -1.72
CA LYS A 178 -13.07 -12.53 -2.91
C LYS A 178 -12.18 -11.31 -2.66
N VAL A 179 -11.45 -10.90 -3.70
CA VAL A 179 -10.67 -9.65 -3.67
C VAL A 179 -11.00 -8.87 -4.94
N TYR A 180 -11.36 -7.59 -4.80
CA TYR A 180 -11.71 -6.77 -5.95
C TYR A 180 -11.31 -5.30 -5.75
N VAL A 181 -11.18 -4.58 -6.87
CA VAL A 181 -10.97 -3.14 -6.86
C VAL A 181 -12.33 -2.46 -6.64
N LYS A 182 -12.42 -1.57 -5.66
CA LYS A 182 -13.62 -0.78 -5.38
C LYS A 182 -13.85 0.22 -6.52
N GLU A 183 -15.07 0.26 -7.04
CA GLU A 183 -15.52 1.25 -8.03
C GLU A 183 -15.76 2.63 -7.41
#